data_54dabb34a5188727e7915bac15b19e4d
#
_entry.id   54dabb34a5188727e7915bac15b19e4d
#
_cell.length_a   1.000
_cell.length_b   1.000
_cell.length_c   1.000
_cell.angle_alpha   90.00
_cell.angle_beta   90.00
_cell.angle_gamma   90.00
#
_symmetry.space_group_name_H-M   'P 1'
#
loop_
_entity.id
_entity.type
_entity.pdbx_description
1 polymer ?
#
loop_
_entity_poly.entity_id
_entity_poly.type
_entity_poly.pdbx_seq_one_letter_code
_entity_poly.pdbx_strand_id
1 'polypeptide(L)'
;AGEWLDHVADAVKLSTLHGAVAIGLFRSGALADPALLLLPLAYGAVQNVHFFTYILTYQLRYHGGTPLAKDESRPGLLKSVLSVPTDYGLLCLVLALRFAPTPFLWVYGLMLAGHAAYLLAALPKWYLEMRRL
;
A
#
# COMPACT_ATOMS: atom_id res chain seq x y z
N ALA A 1 1.15 -22.31 10.24
CA ALA A 1 1.93 -22.41 8.98
C ALA A 1 1.27 -21.66 7.82
N GLY A 2 -0.06 -21.73 7.66
CA GLY A 2 -0.78 -21.07 6.56
C GLY A 2 -0.68 -19.54 6.61
N GLU A 3 -0.96 -18.94 7.73
CA GLU A 3 -0.88 -17.48 7.93
C GLU A 3 0.55 -16.94 7.68
N TRP A 4 1.57 -17.67 8.14
CA TRP A 4 2.95 -17.31 7.86
C TRP A 4 3.26 -17.31 6.36
N LEU A 5 2.81 -18.35 5.65
CA LEU A 5 3.02 -18.47 4.21
C LEU A 5 2.31 -17.34 3.44
N ASP A 6 1.10 -17.01 3.86
CA ASP A 6 0.32 -15.91 3.27
C ASP A 6 1.04 -14.57 3.40
N HIS A 7 1.51 -14.23 4.59
CA HIS A 7 2.28 -13.00 4.81
C HIS A 7 3.61 -12.97 4.04
N VAL A 8 4.30 -14.10 3.93
CA VAL A 8 5.54 -14.19 3.12
C VAL A 8 5.23 -13.98 1.64
N ALA A 9 4.19 -14.63 1.12
CA ALA A 9 3.77 -14.47 -0.27
C ALA A 9 3.35 -13.01 -0.57
N ASP A 10 2.62 -12.38 0.35
CA ASP A 10 2.26 -10.97 0.23
C ASP A 10 3.49 -10.05 0.27
N ALA A 11 4.45 -10.30 1.15
CA ALA A 11 5.69 -9.53 1.20
C ALA A 11 6.47 -9.60 -0.12
N VAL A 12 6.61 -10.81 -0.70
CA VAL A 12 7.25 -11.00 -2.02
C VAL A 12 6.50 -10.25 -3.10
N LYS A 13 5.18 -10.40 -3.16
CA LYS A 13 4.32 -9.74 -4.13
C LYS A 13 4.44 -8.21 -4.07
N LEU A 14 4.33 -7.62 -2.89
CA LEU A 14 4.42 -6.18 -2.68
C LEU A 14 5.81 -5.62 -3.01
N SER A 15 6.86 -6.37 -2.66
CA SER A 15 8.24 -5.95 -2.93
C SER A 15 8.60 -6.01 -4.41
N THR A 16 8.02 -6.92 -5.18
CA THR A 16 8.39 -7.15 -6.59
C THR A 16 7.50 -6.42 -7.58
N LEU A 17 6.22 -6.18 -7.24
CA LEU A 17 5.24 -5.61 -8.16
C LEU A 17 5.67 -4.26 -8.72
N HIS A 18 6.01 -3.33 -7.84
CA HIS A 18 6.38 -1.98 -8.25
C HIS A 18 7.73 -1.93 -8.96
N GLY A 19 8.65 -2.83 -8.62
CA GLY A 19 9.88 -3.04 -9.37
C GLY A 19 9.61 -3.52 -10.80
N ALA A 20 8.68 -4.47 -10.96
CA ALA A 20 8.26 -4.94 -12.30
C ALA A 20 7.58 -3.82 -13.11
N VAL A 21 6.78 -2.95 -12.46
CA VAL A 21 6.21 -1.77 -13.11
C VAL A 21 7.32 -0.82 -13.59
N ALA A 22 8.32 -0.52 -12.74
CA ALA A 22 9.45 0.33 -13.10
C ALA A 22 10.23 -0.22 -14.31
N ILE A 23 10.58 -1.51 -14.27
CA ILE A 23 11.27 -2.20 -15.37
C ILE A 23 10.44 -2.13 -16.65
N GLY A 24 9.15 -2.40 -16.54
CA GLY A 24 8.26 -2.39 -17.70
C GLY A 24 8.09 -0.99 -18.32
N LEU A 25 8.02 0.06 -17.50
CA LEU A 25 8.00 1.46 -17.98
C LEU A 25 9.32 1.83 -18.66
N PHE A 26 10.44 1.47 -18.05
CA PHE A 26 11.76 1.70 -18.63
C PHE A 26 11.91 1.02 -20.00
N ARG A 27 11.55 -0.26 -20.09
CA ARG A 27 11.66 -1.03 -21.33
C ARG A 27 10.73 -0.58 -22.45
N SER A 28 9.59 0.01 -22.10
CA SER A 28 8.63 0.49 -23.10
C SER A 28 9.12 1.74 -23.86
N GLY A 29 10.09 2.48 -23.31
CA GLY A 29 10.54 3.76 -23.86
C GLY A 29 9.46 4.85 -23.87
N ALA A 30 8.34 4.61 -23.17
CA ALA A 30 7.17 5.52 -23.20
C ALA A 30 7.29 6.70 -22.22
N LEU A 31 8.36 6.74 -21.42
CA LEU A 31 8.57 7.82 -20.45
C LEU A 31 9.25 9.02 -21.11
N ALA A 32 8.60 10.18 -21.03
CA ALA A 32 9.18 11.45 -21.45
C ALA A 32 10.35 11.88 -20.55
N ASP A 33 10.30 11.50 -19.26
CA ASP A 33 11.32 11.82 -18.26
C ASP A 33 11.66 10.56 -17.46
N PRO A 34 12.94 10.15 -17.40
CA PRO A 34 13.40 9.03 -16.57
C PRO A 34 13.11 9.19 -15.08
N ALA A 35 12.95 10.42 -14.57
CA ALA A 35 12.58 10.68 -13.18
C ALA A 35 11.22 10.10 -12.81
N LEU A 36 10.33 9.86 -13.78
CA LEU A 36 9.04 9.21 -13.55
C LEU A 36 9.18 7.76 -13.05
N LEU A 37 10.34 7.13 -13.19
CA LEU A 37 10.65 5.83 -12.59
C LEU A 37 10.69 5.89 -11.04
N LEU A 38 10.85 7.07 -10.46
CA LEU A 38 10.76 7.25 -9.01
C LEU A 38 9.34 6.98 -8.48
N LEU A 39 8.30 7.13 -9.30
CA LEU A 39 6.92 6.86 -8.88
C LEU A 39 6.72 5.40 -8.44
N PRO A 40 7.01 4.38 -9.25
CA PRO A 40 6.86 3.00 -8.81
C PRO A 40 7.83 2.63 -7.67
N LEU A 41 9.03 3.18 -7.62
CA LEU A 41 9.96 2.93 -6.52
C LEU A 41 9.43 3.51 -5.21
N ALA A 42 8.94 4.76 -5.22
CA ALA A 42 8.31 5.38 -4.05
C ALA A 42 7.05 4.63 -3.62
N TYR A 43 6.23 4.17 -4.57
CA TYR A 43 5.03 3.41 -4.25
C TYR A 43 5.38 2.09 -3.57
N GLY A 44 6.38 1.36 -4.08
CA GLY A 44 6.87 0.14 -3.45
C GLY A 44 7.35 0.39 -2.02
N ALA A 45 8.08 1.47 -1.77
CA ALA A 45 8.52 1.84 -0.43
C ALA A 45 7.34 2.13 0.51
N VAL A 46 6.38 2.97 0.09
CA VAL A 46 5.17 3.29 0.87
C VAL A 46 4.37 2.05 1.20
N GLN A 47 4.15 1.18 0.22
CA GLN A 47 3.36 -0.03 0.39
C GLN A 47 4.04 -1.05 1.31
N ASN A 48 5.35 -1.23 1.20
CA ASN A 48 6.11 -2.11 2.10
C ASN A 48 6.10 -1.60 3.54
N VAL A 49 6.29 -0.29 3.76
CA VAL A 49 6.21 0.31 5.10
C VAL A 49 4.81 0.14 5.69
N HIS A 50 3.76 0.37 4.89
CA HIS A 50 2.38 0.18 5.34
C HIS A 50 2.12 -1.27 5.74
N PHE A 51 2.48 -2.24 4.88
CA PHE A 51 2.29 -3.65 5.13
C PHE A 51 3.01 -4.11 6.41
N PHE A 52 4.29 -3.78 6.54
CA PHE A 52 5.07 -4.15 7.71
C PHE A 52 4.50 -3.54 9.00
N THR A 53 4.19 -2.23 8.98
CA THR A 53 3.68 -1.53 10.16
C THR A 53 2.30 -2.05 10.55
N TYR A 54 1.45 -2.38 9.59
CA TYR A 54 0.14 -2.97 9.84
C TYR A 54 0.25 -4.33 10.54
N ILE A 55 1.07 -5.24 10.01
CA ILE A 55 1.26 -6.57 10.59
C ILE A 55 1.89 -6.47 11.98
N LEU A 56 2.93 -5.64 12.14
CA LEU A 56 3.59 -5.44 13.43
C LEU A 56 2.60 -4.91 14.48
N THR A 57 1.81 -3.91 14.12
CA THR A 57 0.78 -3.35 15.01
C THR A 57 -0.25 -4.40 15.40
N TYR A 58 -0.70 -5.22 14.46
CA TYR A 58 -1.63 -6.31 14.71
C TYR A 58 -1.06 -7.33 15.70
N GLN A 59 0.17 -7.77 15.49
CA GLN A 59 0.86 -8.75 16.35
C GLN A 59 1.08 -8.21 17.77
N LEU A 60 1.51 -6.96 17.91
CA LEU A 60 1.73 -6.34 19.21
C LEU A 60 0.43 -6.18 20.00
N ARG A 61 -0.67 -5.82 19.36
CA ARG A 61 -2.01 -5.79 20.00
C ARG A 61 -2.42 -7.17 20.48
N TYR A 62 -2.22 -8.20 19.66
CA TYR A 62 -2.57 -9.56 20.01
C TYR A 62 -1.80 -10.04 21.25
N HIS A 63 -0.50 -9.79 21.32
CA HIS A 63 0.34 -10.15 22.46
C HIS A 63 0.10 -9.27 23.71
N GLY A 64 -0.28 -8.01 23.53
CA GLY A 64 -0.61 -7.09 24.61
C GLY A 64 -1.96 -7.37 25.29
N GLY A 65 -2.69 -8.39 24.86
CA GLY A 65 -3.98 -8.76 25.45
C GLY A 65 -5.09 -7.71 25.18
N THR A 66 -4.81 -6.74 24.32
CA THR A 66 -5.84 -5.77 23.91
C THR A 66 -6.85 -6.50 23.03
N PRO A 67 -8.15 -6.53 23.39
CA PRO A 67 -9.13 -7.13 22.52
C PRO A 67 -8.99 -6.49 21.15
N LEU A 68 -8.79 -7.31 20.11
CA LEU A 68 -8.99 -6.85 18.75
C LEU A 68 -10.43 -6.38 18.72
N ALA A 69 -10.64 -5.08 18.93
CA ALA A 69 -11.95 -4.49 18.78
C ALA A 69 -12.36 -4.84 17.36
N LYS A 70 -13.22 -5.86 17.26
CA LYS A 70 -14.00 -6.10 16.09
C LYS A 70 -14.83 -4.82 15.96
N ASP A 71 -14.28 -3.86 15.24
CA ASP A 71 -14.98 -2.64 14.91
C ASP A 71 -16.08 -3.07 13.92
N GLU A 72 -17.12 -3.70 14.50
CA GLU A 72 -18.32 -4.14 13.77
C GLU A 72 -19.15 -2.95 13.29
N SER A 73 -18.76 -1.75 13.69
CA SER A 73 -19.29 -0.56 13.06
C SER A 73 -18.88 -0.57 11.58
N ARG A 74 -19.88 -0.68 10.71
CA ARG A 74 -19.68 -0.49 9.26
C ARG A 74 -18.77 0.72 9.08
N PRO A 75 -17.64 0.60 8.38
CA PRO A 75 -16.76 1.73 8.19
C PRO A 75 -17.60 2.87 7.59
N GLY A 76 -17.62 4.03 8.25
CA GLY A 76 -18.34 5.18 7.70
C GLY A 76 -17.84 5.45 6.28
N LEU A 77 -18.69 5.96 5.41
CA LEU A 77 -18.39 6.25 4.00
C LEU A 77 -17.02 6.95 3.84
N LEU A 78 -16.70 7.87 4.74
CA LEU A 78 -15.43 8.57 4.76
C LEU A 78 -14.23 7.62 5.00
N LYS A 79 -14.36 6.69 5.93
CA LYS A 79 -13.29 5.71 6.22
C LYS A 79 -13.09 4.75 5.04
N SER A 80 -14.19 4.31 4.40
CA SER A 80 -14.14 3.50 3.18
C SER A 80 -13.45 4.25 2.03
N VAL A 81 -13.81 5.49 1.80
CA VAL A 81 -13.20 6.31 0.72
C VAL A 81 -11.71 6.54 0.98
N LEU A 82 -11.33 6.82 2.25
CA LEU A 82 -9.92 7.00 2.62
C LEU A 82 -9.08 5.73 2.49
N SER A 83 -9.68 4.54 2.55
CA SER A 83 -8.97 3.28 2.37
C SER A 83 -8.88 2.84 0.90
N VAL A 84 -9.62 3.46 -0.01
CA VAL A 84 -9.59 3.12 -1.46
C VAL A 84 -8.18 3.14 -2.06
N PRO A 85 -7.32 4.14 -1.79
CA PRO A 85 -5.97 4.15 -2.36
C PRO A 85 -5.05 3.03 -1.86
N THR A 86 -5.42 2.36 -0.75
CA THR A 86 -4.67 1.23 -0.20
C THR A 86 -5.18 -0.12 -0.72
N ASP A 87 -6.25 -0.12 -1.53
CA ASP A 87 -6.87 -1.33 -2.06
C ASP A 87 -6.01 -1.95 -3.17
N TYR A 88 -5.57 -3.18 -2.92
CA TYR A 88 -4.76 -3.92 -3.87
C TYR A 88 -5.52 -4.31 -5.14
N GLY A 89 -6.82 -4.57 -5.04
CA GLY A 89 -7.68 -4.88 -6.19
C GLY A 89 -7.77 -3.69 -7.13
N LEU A 90 -7.95 -2.48 -6.59
CA LEU A 90 -7.93 -1.26 -7.38
C LEU A 90 -6.57 -1.03 -8.06
N LEU A 91 -5.47 -1.29 -7.35
CA LEU A 91 -4.14 -1.23 -7.94
C LEU A 91 -4.00 -2.18 -9.13
N CYS A 92 -4.50 -3.40 -9.03
CA CYS A 92 -4.51 -4.34 -10.16
C CYS A 92 -5.30 -3.82 -11.36
N LEU A 93 -6.45 -3.17 -11.14
CA LEU A 93 -7.22 -2.53 -12.21
C LEU A 93 -6.44 -1.37 -12.86
N VAL A 94 -5.75 -0.57 -12.06
CA VAL A 94 -4.89 0.52 -12.58
C VAL A 94 -3.75 -0.04 -13.41
N LEU A 95 -3.17 -1.17 -13.04
CA LEU A 95 -2.14 -1.83 -13.86
C LEU A 95 -2.66 -2.27 -15.24
N ALA A 96 -3.96 -2.55 -15.37
CA ALA A 96 -4.56 -2.83 -16.66
C ALA A 96 -4.53 -1.61 -17.62
N LEU A 97 -4.43 -0.38 -17.09
CA LEU A 97 -4.29 0.85 -17.90
C LEU A 97 -2.88 1.04 -18.50
N ARG A 98 -1.95 0.12 -18.24
CA ARG A 98 -0.53 0.28 -18.66
C ARG A 98 -0.33 0.37 -20.18
N PHE A 99 -1.32 -0.06 -20.99
CA PHE A 99 -1.32 0.13 -22.44
C PHE A 99 -1.45 1.62 -22.85
N ALA A 100 -1.91 2.50 -21.93
CA ALA A 100 -2.01 3.94 -22.12
C ALA A 100 -1.12 4.65 -21.07
N PRO A 101 0.17 4.93 -21.36
CA PRO A 101 1.15 5.35 -20.35
C PRO A 101 0.77 6.64 -19.63
N THR A 102 0.25 7.63 -20.33
CA THR A 102 -0.09 8.93 -19.73
C THR A 102 -1.21 8.82 -18.69
N PRO A 103 -2.41 8.30 -18.99
CA PRO A 103 -3.45 8.13 -17.99
C PRO A 103 -3.03 7.15 -16.89
N PHE A 104 -2.25 6.12 -17.22
CA PHE A 104 -1.71 5.20 -16.23
C PHE A 104 -0.87 5.93 -15.18
N LEU A 105 0.10 6.75 -15.60
CA LEU A 105 0.99 7.49 -14.69
C LEU A 105 0.21 8.46 -13.78
N TRP A 106 -0.81 9.15 -14.32
CA TRP A 106 -1.65 10.03 -13.52
C TRP A 106 -2.44 9.30 -12.45
N VAL A 107 -3.14 8.23 -12.80
CA VAL A 107 -3.94 7.45 -11.85
C VAL A 107 -3.06 6.75 -10.83
N TYR A 108 -1.95 6.18 -11.28
CA TYR A 108 -0.97 5.52 -10.44
C TYR A 108 -0.31 6.48 -9.45
N GLY A 109 0.06 7.69 -9.91
CA GLY A 109 0.60 8.74 -9.05
C GLY A 109 -0.43 9.26 -8.03
N LEU A 110 -1.69 9.39 -8.42
CA LEU A 110 -2.78 9.77 -7.51
C LEU A 110 -2.99 8.70 -6.42
N MET A 111 -2.95 7.42 -6.78
CA MET A 111 -3.03 6.33 -5.81
C MET A 111 -1.84 6.35 -4.85
N LEU A 112 -0.62 6.57 -5.36
CA LEU A 112 0.56 6.75 -4.51
C LEU A 112 0.36 7.89 -3.51
N ALA A 113 -0.07 9.06 -3.97
CA ALA A 113 -0.29 10.23 -3.12
C ALA A 113 -1.35 9.95 -2.03
N GLY A 114 -2.47 9.33 -2.40
CA GLY A 114 -3.51 8.92 -1.45
C GLY A 114 -3.03 7.88 -0.44
N HIS A 115 -2.28 6.88 -0.89
CA HIS A 115 -1.72 5.84 -0.02
C HIS A 115 -0.67 6.42 0.94
N ALA A 116 0.21 7.29 0.46
CA ALA A 116 1.20 7.98 1.29
C ALA A 116 0.53 8.88 2.34
N ALA A 117 -0.49 9.66 1.96
CA ALA A 117 -1.26 10.48 2.88
C ALA A 117 -1.94 9.64 3.96
N TYR A 118 -2.56 8.52 3.57
CA TYR A 118 -3.15 7.58 4.52
C TYR A 118 -2.10 7.04 5.50
N LEU A 119 -0.96 6.59 5.01
CA LEU A 119 0.13 6.04 5.84
C LEU A 119 0.65 7.10 6.82
N LEU A 120 0.91 8.32 6.35
CA LEU A 120 1.37 9.42 7.19
C LEU A 120 0.37 9.78 8.30
N ALA A 121 -0.93 9.66 8.05
CA ALA A 121 -1.96 9.86 9.06
C ALA A 121 -2.07 8.65 10.03
N ALA A 122 -1.86 7.43 9.54
CA ALA A 122 -1.98 6.21 10.33
C ALA A 122 -0.79 5.98 11.28
N LEU A 123 0.43 6.30 10.84
CA LEU A 123 1.66 6.05 11.61
C LEU A 123 1.64 6.69 13.01
N PRO A 124 1.33 7.99 13.19
CA PRO A 124 1.26 8.61 14.51
C PRO A 124 0.21 7.95 15.41
N LYS A 125 -0.94 7.61 14.83
CA LYS A 125 -2.01 6.91 15.57
C LYS A 125 -1.53 5.57 16.10
N TRP A 126 -0.95 4.73 15.22
CA TRP A 126 -0.43 3.41 15.61
C TRP A 126 0.71 3.52 16.61
N TYR A 127 1.61 4.50 16.45
CA TYR A 127 2.68 4.75 17.41
C TYR A 127 2.13 5.10 18.82
N LEU A 128 1.14 5.99 18.90
CA LEU A 128 0.52 6.38 20.17
C LEU A 128 -0.23 5.21 20.83
N GLU A 129 -0.83 4.33 20.04
CA GLU A 129 -1.45 3.10 20.55
C GLU A 129 -0.39 2.16 21.14
N MET A 130 0.71 1.94 20.43
CA MET A 130 1.80 1.07 20.89
C MET A 130 2.47 1.57 22.18
N ARG A 131 2.56 2.89 22.38
CA ARG A 131 3.07 3.47 23.64
C ARG A 131 2.19 3.19 24.85
N ARG A 132 0.95 2.77 24.65
CA ARG A 132 -0.03 2.51 25.73
C ARG A 132 -0.16 1.03 26.07
N LEU A 133 0.46 0.15 25.29
CA LEU A 133 0.57 -1.27 25.57
C LEU A 133 1.67 -1.54 26.58
#